data_1b6acef416de9f903bddbd56ff7c8a81
#
_entry.id   1b6acef416de9f903bddbd56ff7c8a81
#
_cell.length_a   1.000
_cell.length_b   1.000
_cell.length_c   1.000
_cell.angle_alpha   90.00
_cell.angle_beta   90.00
_cell.angle_gamma   90.00
#
_symmetry.space_group_name_H-M   'P 1'
#
loop_
_entity.id
_entity.type
_entity.pdbx_description
1 polymer ?
#
loop_
_entity_poly.entity_id
_entity_poly.type
_entity_poly.pdbx_seq_one_letter_code
_entity_poly.pdbx_strand_id
1 'polypeptide(L)'
;RAIIDDWVAQFRAHPHGYRTIKCGFPLPADALLSRPFGSAAPSQSMKQSDFKTIGDGFARFREALGWDLDFIVHCHNEWDVPTAIGICEAVAEAKPLWVEDPLQVWFSDGYKALREVAPVRICTGEKIEGFRDFFPYITEGAIDVLHLDLCWCGGLSGGRKIAELADHYGLPVALHNCGTLVHNIANIHFGACVRNFSMSESLLYARDYIAAMGGLDGYDFVGGKIAVPDGPGLGIELVDEVLRAELKEGEPYWD
;
A
#
# COMPACT_ATOMS: atom_id res chain seq x y z
N ARG A 1 12.74 19.11 -10.49
CA ARG A 1 13.71 18.09 -10.92
C ARG A 1 14.63 17.72 -9.76
N ALA A 2 15.33 18.63 -9.14
CA ALA A 2 16.25 18.35 -8.03
C ALA A 2 15.60 17.55 -6.87
N ILE A 3 14.36 17.88 -6.49
CA ILE A 3 13.65 17.19 -5.40
C ILE A 3 13.38 15.70 -5.74
N ILE A 4 13.01 15.40 -6.97
CA ILE A 4 12.77 14.02 -7.42
C ILE A 4 14.09 13.25 -7.44
N ASP A 5 15.15 13.86 -7.98
CA ASP A 5 16.47 13.23 -8.09
C ASP A 5 17.04 12.92 -6.69
N ASP A 6 16.92 13.88 -5.74
CA ASP A 6 17.36 13.72 -4.35
C ASP A 6 16.55 12.59 -3.65
N TRP A 7 15.25 12.56 -3.85
CA TRP A 7 14.40 11.57 -3.22
C TRP A 7 14.67 10.15 -3.76
N VAL A 8 14.85 10.01 -5.07
CA VAL A 8 15.24 8.74 -5.69
C VAL A 8 16.63 8.30 -5.20
N ALA A 9 17.56 9.23 -5.06
CA ALA A 9 18.89 8.93 -4.51
C ALA A 9 18.82 8.42 -3.07
N GLN A 10 18.01 9.04 -2.21
CA GLN A 10 17.78 8.59 -0.83
C GLN A 10 17.13 7.20 -0.80
N PHE A 11 16.12 6.96 -1.67
CA PHE A 11 15.48 5.66 -1.77
C PHE A 11 16.46 4.56 -2.18
N ARG A 12 17.30 4.82 -3.17
CA ARG A 12 18.34 3.88 -3.63
C ARG A 12 19.40 3.58 -2.57
N ALA A 13 19.75 4.60 -1.76
CA ALA A 13 20.72 4.48 -0.67
C ALA A 13 20.14 3.84 0.60
N HIS A 14 18.81 3.56 0.64
CA HIS A 14 18.18 3.05 1.84
C HIS A 14 18.74 1.67 2.22
N PRO A 15 19.18 1.46 3.48
CA PRO A 15 19.88 0.25 3.90
C PRO A 15 19.06 -1.03 3.74
N HIS A 16 17.74 -0.95 3.73
CA HIS A 16 16.85 -2.09 3.53
C HIS A 16 16.83 -2.61 2.07
N GLY A 17 17.33 -1.84 1.11
CA GLY A 17 17.38 -2.24 -0.30
C GLY A 17 16.00 -2.42 -0.93
N TYR A 18 15.06 -1.56 -0.60
CA TYR A 18 13.72 -1.58 -1.21
C TYR A 18 13.77 -1.53 -2.72
N ARG A 19 12.84 -2.22 -3.38
CA ARG A 19 12.77 -2.33 -4.84
C ARG A 19 11.56 -1.63 -5.45
N THR A 20 10.58 -1.29 -4.62
CA THR A 20 9.34 -0.66 -5.05
C THR A 20 9.01 0.47 -4.09
N ILE A 21 8.52 1.59 -4.63
CA ILE A 21 8.11 2.75 -3.85
C ILE A 21 6.65 3.08 -4.12
N LYS A 22 5.85 3.26 -3.07
CA LYS A 22 4.48 3.77 -3.17
C LYS A 22 4.48 5.28 -2.96
N CYS A 23 3.87 6.01 -3.87
CA CYS A 23 3.81 7.47 -3.82
C CYS A 23 2.47 8.01 -4.32
N GLY A 24 2.04 9.10 -3.70
CA GLY A 24 0.92 9.92 -4.18
C GLY A 24 1.32 10.76 -5.39
N PHE A 25 0.45 11.68 -5.78
CA PHE A 25 0.69 12.51 -6.95
C PHE A 25 1.85 13.49 -6.75
N PRO A 26 2.75 13.62 -7.71
CA PRO A 26 3.82 14.62 -7.70
C PRO A 26 3.27 16.00 -8.08
N LEU A 27 2.21 16.43 -7.40
CA LEU A 27 1.62 17.74 -7.54
C LEU A 27 2.30 18.74 -6.59
N PRO A 28 2.38 20.04 -6.94
CA PRO A 28 2.77 21.05 -6.00
C PRO A 28 1.91 20.98 -4.73
N ALA A 29 2.53 21.19 -3.56
CA ALA A 29 1.84 21.06 -2.28
C ALA A 29 0.57 21.93 -2.18
N ASP A 30 0.55 23.08 -2.82
CA ASP A 30 -0.59 24.00 -2.90
C ASP A 30 -1.74 23.47 -3.77
N ALA A 31 -1.47 22.62 -4.76
CA ALA A 31 -2.51 21.99 -5.57
C ALA A 31 -3.24 20.87 -4.80
N LEU A 32 -2.53 20.20 -3.87
CA LEU A 32 -3.10 19.17 -2.99
C LEU A 32 -3.67 19.74 -1.70
N LEU A 33 -3.10 20.85 -1.19
CA LEU A 33 -3.48 21.47 0.08
C LEU A 33 -4.82 22.23 0.04
N SER A 34 -5.41 22.41 -1.12
CA SER A 34 -6.78 22.98 -1.20
C SER A 34 -7.86 22.02 -0.67
N ARG A 35 -7.48 20.79 -0.28
CA ARG A 35 -8.39 19.76 0.20
C ARG A 35 -7.86 19.13 1.49
N PRO A 36 -8.62 19.17 2.59
CA PRO A 36 -8.24 18.48 3.81
C PRO A 36 -8.09 16.98 3.53
N PHE A 37 -6.99 16.38 3.96
CA PHE A 37 -6.77 14.94 3.95
C PHE A 37 -7.97 14.26 4.64
N GLY A 38 -8.61 13.30 3.96
CA GLY A 38 -9.77 12.61 4.53
C GLY A 38 -11.08 13.41 4.47
N SER A 39 -11.17 14.50 3.70
CA SER A 39 -12.47 15.09 3.43
C SER A 39 -13.32 14.08 2.67
N ALA A 40 -14.40 13.61 3.31
CA ALA A 40 -15.36 12.67 2.75
C ALA A 40 -16.28 13.32 1.70
N ALA A 41 -15.72 14.18 0.84
CA ALA A 41 -16.49 14.67 -0.31
C ALA A 41 -16.55 13.53 -1.34
N PRO A 42 -17.71 12.90 -1.53
CA PRO A 42 -17.88 11.92 -2.58
C PRO A 42 -17.61 12.60 -3.92
N SER A 43 -16.95 11.90 -4.82
CA SER A 43 -16.67 12.33 -6.20
C SER A 43 -15.83 13.62 -6.31
N GLN A 44 -14.54 13.50 -6.06
CA GLN A 44 -13.60 14.53 -6.45
C GLN A 44 -13.27 14.40 -7.93
N SER A 45 -13.44 15.49 -8.68
CA SER A 45 -13.04 15.58 -10.07
C SER A 45 -11.79 16.43 -10.23
N MET A 46 -10.97 16.12 -11.22
CA MET A 46 -9.78 16.87 -11.61
C MET A 46 -10.00 17.69 -12.87
N LYS A 47 -9.23 18.76 -13.03
CA LYS A 47 -9.16 19.53 -14.28
C LYS A 47 -8.23 18.82 -15.27
N GLN A 48 -8.40 19.08 -16.57
CA GLN A 48 -7.53 18.53 -17.59
C GLN A 48 -6.05 18.91 -17.41
N SER A 49 -5.79 20.12 -16.88
CA SER A 49 -4.44 20.55 -16.52
C SER A 49 -3.78 19.71 -15.43
N ASP A 50 -4.57 19.14 -14.53
CA ASP A 50 -4.08 18.33 -13.42
C ASP A 50 -3.59 16.96 -13.94
N PHE A 51 -4.34 16.33 -14.86
CA PHE A 51 -3.90 15.09 -15.52
C PHE A 51 -2.59 15.28 -16.26
N LYS A 52 -2.43 16.42 -16.99
CA LYS A 52 -1.16 16.73 -17.64
C LYS A 52 -0.02 16.86 -16.63
N THR A 53 -0.25 17.54 -15.50
CA THR A 53 0.75 17.73 -14.46
C THR A 53 1.14 16.41 -13.82
N ILE A 54 0.17 15.53 -13.55
CA ILE A 54 0.38 14.18 -13.03
C ILE A 54 1.23 13.35 -14.02
N GLY A 55 0.85 13.32 -15.28
CA GLY A 55 1.56 12.57 -16.32
C GLY A 55 3.02 13.05 -16.48
N ASP A 56 3.23 14.35 -16.62
CA ASP A 56 4.57 14.95 -16.69
C ASP A 56 5.42 14.66 -15.44
N GLY A 57 4.78 14.65 -14.27
CA GLY A 57 5.43 14.36 -12.99
C GLY A 57 5.89 12.91 -12.91
N PHE A 58 5.02 11.95 -13.23
CA PHE A 58 5.37 10.53 -13.19
C PHE A 58 6.32 10.12 -14.32
N ALA A 59 6.26 10.76 -15.50
CA ALA A 59 7.25 10.55 -16.55
C ALA A 59 8.66 10.94 -16.06
N ARG A 60 8.80 12.10 -15.40
CA ARG A 60 10.08 12.53 -14.79
C ARG A 60 10.51 11.62 -13.64
N PHE A 61 9.54 11.15 -12.86
CA PHE A 61 9.81 10.21 -11.78
C PHE A 61 10.37 8.89 -12.32
N ARG A 62 9.77 8.33 -13.37
CA ARG A 62 10.27 7.13 -14.07
C ARG A 62 11.66 7.36 -14.67
N GLU A 63 11.90 8.52 -15.28
CA GLU A 63 13.24 8.89 -15.81
C GLU A 63 14.31 8.85 -14.72
N ALA A 64 14.03 9.44 -13.54
CA ALA A 64 14.93 9.45 -12.40
C ALA A 64 15.08 8.07 -11.74
N LEU A 65 13.97 7.34 -11.58
CA LEU A 65 13.93 6.02 -10.95
C LEU A 65 14.62 4.94 -11.80
N GLY A 66 14.66 5.09 -13.12
CA GLY A 66 15.15 4.04 -14.04
C GLY A 66 14.16 2.88 -14.16
N TRP A 67 14.64 1.73 -14.65
CA TRP A 67 13.84 0.54 -14.90
C TRP A 67 14.20 -0.66 -14.01
N ASP A 68 15.16 -0.50 -13.13
CA ASP A 68 15.59 -1.48 -12.14
C ASP A 68 14.79 -1.40 -10.83
N LEU A 69 14.02 -0.34 -10.66
CA LEU A 69 13.10 -0.10 -9.55
C LEU A 69 11.68 0.14 -10.07
N ASP A 70 10.70 -0.18 -9.24
CA ASP A 70 9.30 0.01 -9.55
C ASP A 70 8.63 1.05 -8.64
N PHE A 71 7.48 1.53 -9.07
CA PHE A 71 6.66 2.41 -8.25
C PHE A 71 5.16 2.10 -8.39
N ILE A 72 4.41 2.51 -7.38
CA ILE A 72 2.97 2.40 -7.26
C ILE A 72 2.39 3.80 -7.15
N VAL A 73 1.32 4.07 -7.88
CA VAL A 73 0.56 5.32 -7.78
C VAL A 73 -0.59 5.13 -6.80
N HIS A 74 -0.59 5.87 -5.70
CA HIS A 74 -1.59 5.75 -4.64
C HIS A 74 -2.59 6.90 -4.64
N CYS A 75 -3.89 6.57 -4.65
CA CYS A 75 -5.01 7.50 -4.80
C CYS A 75 -5.89 7.67 -3.55
N HIS A 76 -5.76 6.84 -2.54
CA HIS A 76 -6.48 6.88 -1.25
C HIS A 76 -8.02 6.77 -1.31
N ASN A 77 -8.61 6.18 -2.36
CA ASN A 77 -10.06 6.03 -2.54
C ASN A 77 -10.84 7.37 -2.66
N GLU A 78 -10.31 8.35 -3.36
CA GLU A 78 -10.86 9.70 -3.34
C GLU A 78 -11.59 10.13 -4.61
N TRP A 79 -11.49 9.38 -5.73
CA TRP A 79 -11.89 9.89 -7.04
C TRP A 79 -13.19 9.29 -7.55
N ASP A 80 -13.85 10.03 -8.47
CA ASP A 80 -14.93 9.49 -9.29
C ASP A 80 -14.37 8.66 -10.47
N VAL A 81 -15.24 7.90 -11.14
CA VAL A 81 -14.81 6.98 -12.21
C VAL A 81 -14.13 7.71 -13.38
N PRO A 82 -14.67 8.83 -13.92
CA PRO A 82 -14.00 9.56 -14.98
C PRO A 82 -12.63 10.11 -14.59
N THR A 83 -12.47 10.57 -13.35
CA THR A 83 -11.20 11.07 -12.84
C THR A 83 -10.20 9.92 -12.67
N ALA A 84 -10.62 8.79 -12.11
CA ALA A 84 -9.78 7.60 -11.98
C ALA A 84 -9.29 7.09 -13.35
N ILE A 85 -10.15 7.09 -14.37
CA ILE A 85 -9.75 6.77 -15.76
C ILE A 85 -8.68 7.75 -16.25
N GLY A 86 -8.91 9.05 -16.10
CA GLY A 86 -7.95 10.08 -16.52
C GLY A 86 -6.60 9.99 -15.81
N ILE A 87 -6.59 9.61 -14.52
CA ILE A 87 -5.35 9.32 -13.77
C ILE A 87 -4.62 8.13 -14.38
N CYS A 88 -5.33 7.01 -14.60
CA CYS A 88 -4.74 5.80 -15.19
C CYS A 88 -4.13 6.07 -16.57
N GLU A 89 -4.82 6.85 -17.41
CA GLU A 89 -4.32 7.27 -18.72
C GLU A 89 -3.08 8.17 -18.59
N ALA A 90 -3.12 9.14 -17.68
CA ALA A 90 -2.01 10.08 -17.49
C ALA A 90 -0.72 9.40 -17.04
N VAL A 91 -0.79 8.34 -16.21
CA VAL A 91 0.39 7.64 -15.68
C VAL A 91 0.83 6.44 -16.53
N ALA A 92 0.07 6.06 -17.55
CA ALA A 92 0.28 4.82 -18.31
C ALA A 92 1.66 4.70 -18.94
N GLU A 93 2.20 5.78 -19.52
CA GLU A 93 3.53 5.76 -20.15
C GLU A 93 4.66 5.60 -19.15
N ALA A 94 4.46 6.02 -17.90
CA ALA A 94 5.44 5.86 -16.83
C ALA A 94 5.48 4.42 -16.28
N LYS A 95 4.55 3.55 -16.71
CA LYS A 95 4.51 2.13 -16.35
C LYS A 95 4.58 1.86 -14.85
N PRO A 96 3.66 2.38 -14.03
CA PRO A 96 3.56 1.96 -12.63
C PRO A 96 3.24 0.47 -12.53
N LEU A 97 3.56 -0.17 -11.40
CA LEU A 97 3.12 -1.54 -11.11
C LEU A 97 1.60 -1.64 -11.11
N TRP A 98 0.96 -0.65 -10.48
CA TRP A 98 -0.49 -0.46 -10.47
C TRP A 98 -0.87 0.96 -10.03
N VAL A 99 -2.12 1.30 -10.23
CA VAL A 99 -2.80 2.42 -9.57
C VAL A 99 -3.63 1.85 -8.42
N GLU A 100 -3.36 2.36 -7.22
CA GLU A 100 -3.92 1.86 -5.97
C GLU A 100 -5.03 2.78 -5.47
N ASP A 101 -6.11 2.17 -5.02
CA ASP A 101 -7.26 2.82 -4.41
C ASP A 101 -7.82 4.01 -5.20
N PRO A 102 -8.06 3.86 -6.51
CA PRO A 102 -8.53 4.98 -7.34
C PRO A 102 -9.95 5.43 -7.02
N LEU A 103 -10.81 4.53 -6.57
CA LEU A 103 -12.23 4.79 -6.28
C LEU A 103 -12.54 4.58 -4.80
N GLN A 104 -13.75 4.98 -4.40
CA GLN A 104 -14.26 4.74 -3.05
C GLN A 104 -14.27 3.24 -2.71
N VAL A 105 -14.19 2.93 -1.42
CA VAL A 105 -14.06 1.55 -0.91
C VAL A 105 -15.30 0.67 -1.10
N TRP A 106 -16.45 1.27 -1.41
CA TRP A 106 -17.66 0.50 -1.67
C TRP A 106 -17.59 -0.13 -3.06
N PHE A 107 -17.83 -1.43 -3.11
CA PHE A 107 -17.94 -2.10 -4.39
C PHE A 107 -19.06 -1.47 -5.24
N SER A 108 -18.73 -1.16 -6.46
CA SER A 108 -19.69 -0.66 -7.44
C SER A 108 -19.28 -1.10 -8.86
N ASP A 109 -20.20 -1.01 -9.80
CA ASP A 109 -19.89 -1.20 -11.21
C ASP A 109 -18.82 -0.22 -11.73
N GLY A 110 -18.54 0.84 -10.99
CA GLY A 110 -17.44 1.76 -11.27
C GLY A 110 -16.07 1.10 -11.30
N TYR A 111 -15.80 0.15 -10.39
CA TYR A 111 -14.53 -0.60 -10.40
C TYR A 111 -14.42 -1.48 -11.66
N LYS A 112 -15.49 -2.13 -12.08
CA LYS A 112 -15.51 -2.94 -13.31
C LYS A 112 -15.30 -2.06 -14.54
N ALA A 113 -16.04 -0.94 -14.61
CA ALA A 113 -15.90 0.01 -15.71
C ALA A 113 -14.49 0.61 -15.79
N LEU A 114 -13.88 0.96 -14.65
CA LEU A 114 -12.51 1.43 -14.60
C LEU A 114 -11.54 0.35 -15.08
N ARG A 115 -11.63 -0.85 -14.51
CA ARG A 115 -10.73 -1.95 -14.81
C ARG A 115 -10.79 -2.36 -16.29
N GLU A 116 -11.95 -2.27 -16.93
CA GLU A 116 -12.16 -2.62 -18.34
C GLU A 116 -11.41 -1.69 -19.30
N VAL A 117 -11.24 -0.41 -18.94
CA VAL A 117 -10.63 0.61 -19.81
C VAL A 117 -9.25 1.08 -19.33
N ALA A 118 -8.87 0.80 -18.10
CA ALA A 118 -7.59 1.26 -17.54
C ALA A 118 -6.40 0.64 -18.29
N PRO A 119 -5.44 1.45 -18.79
CA PRO A 119 -4.23 0.95 -19.45
C PRO A 119 -3.16 0.46 -18.46
N VAL A 120 -3.45 0.48 -17.16
CA VAL A 120 -2.60 0.07 -16.05
C VAL A 120 -3.38 -0.85 -15.13
N ARG A 121 -2.68 -1.65 -14.32
CA ARG A 121 -3.32 -2.52 -13.32
C ARG A 121 -4.01 -1.69 -12.24
N ILE A 122 -5.15 -2.19 -11.75
CA ILE A 122 -5.90 -1.61 -10.64
C ILE A 122 -5.73 -2.47 -9.39
N CYS A 123 -5.38 -1.80 -8.30
CA CYS A 123 -5.21 -2.40 -6.98
C CYS A 123 -6.13 -1.72 -5.96
N THR A 124 -6.73 -2.50 -5.06
CA THR A 124 -7.46 -1.95 -3.90
C THR A 124 -7.60 -2.98 -2.80
N GLY A 125 -7.93 -2.53 -1.59
CA GLY A 125 -8.23 -3.43 -0.48
C GLY A 125 -7.80 -2.98 0.90
N GLU A 126 -6.95 -1.96 1.04
CA GLU A 126 -6.43 -1.53 2.35
C GLU A 126 -7.51 -1.12 3.35
N LYS A 127 -8.66 -0.65 2.87
CA LYS A 127 -9.79 -0.17 3.68
C LYS A 127 -11.02 -1.09 3.60
N ILE A 128 -10.88 -2.27 2.99
CA ILE A 128 -12.00 -3.22 2.86
C ILE A 128 -12.01 -4.15 4.07
N GLU A 129 -13.17 -4.32 4.69
CA GLU A 129 -13.34 -5.07 5.92
C GLU A 129 -13.91 -6.47 5.65
N GLY A 130 -13.22 -7.49 6.17
CA GLY A 130 -13.72 -8.86 6.19
C GLY A 130 -13.95 -9.50 4.82
N PHE A 131 -14.19 -10.80 4.83
CA PHE A 131 -14.30 -11.63 3.62
C PHE A 131 -15.47 -11.22 2.70
N ARG A 132 -16.61 -10.82 3.30
CA ARG A 132 -17.83 -10.52 2.54
C ARG A 132 -17.64 -9.36 1.57
N ASP A 133 -16.93 -8.32 2.01
CA ASP A 133 -16.79 -7.11 1.22
C ASP A 133 -15.69 -7.24 0.15
N PHE A 134 -14.71 -8.13 0.36
CA PHE A 134 -13.76 -8.52 -0.69
C PHE A 134 -14.35 -9.39 -1.79
N PHE A 135 -15.39 -10.17 -1.48
CA PHE A 135 -15.92 -11.18 -2.37
C PHE A 135 -16.28 -10.64 -3.77
N PRO A 136 -17.06 -9.54 -3.93
CA PRO A 136 -17.41 -9.04 -5.26
C PRO A 136 -16.21 -8.51 -6.04
N TYR A 137 -15.21 -7.87 -5.41
CA TYR A 137 -14.00 -7.41 -6.09
C TYR A 137 -13.25 -8.54 -6.79
N ILE A 138 -13.20 -9.70 -6.14
CA ILE A 138 -12.50 -10.88 -6.65
C ILE A 138 -13.35 -11.59 -7.70
N THR A 139 -14.60 -11.91 -7.39
CA THR A 139 -15.45 -12.80 -8.21
C THR A 139 -15.96 -12.12 -9.47
N GLU A 140 -16.06 -10.79 -9.49
CA GLU A 140 -16.54 -10.04 -10.64
C GLU A 140 -15.41 -9.45 -11.49
N GLY A 141 -14.14 -9.76 -11.17
CA GLY A 141 -12.99 -9.32 -11.94
C GLY A 141 -12.80 -7.81 -11.97
N ALA A 142 -13.05 -7.15 -10.82
CA ALA A 142 -13.04 -5.70 -10.72
C ALA A 142 -11.64 -5.10 -10.48
N ILE A 143 -10.64 -5.95 -10.19
CA ILE A 143 -9.27 -5.54 -9.85
C ILE A 143 -8.23 -6.50 -10.45
N ASP A 144 -6.98 -6.09 -10.48
CA ASP A 144 -5.84 -6.88 -10.95
C ASP A 144 -4.91 -7.32 -9.82
N VAL A 145 -4.93 -6.61 -8.69
CA VAL A 145 -4.13 -6.89 -7.50
C VAL A 145 -5.00 -6.65 -6.27
N LEU A 146 -4.95 -7.58 -5.34
CA LEU A 146 -5.65 -7.47 -4.06
C LEU A 146 -4.70 -6.94 -3.00
N HIS A 147 -5.10 -5.87 -2.30
CA HIS A 147 -4.26 -5.20 -1.30
C HIS A 147 -4.84 -5.36 0.11
N LEU A 148 -4.54 -6.49 0.76
CA LEU A 148 -5.08 -6.80 2.08
C LEU A 148 -4.41 -6.02 3.20
N ASP A 149 -5.20 -5.58 4.18
CA ASP A 149 -4.73 -5.19 5.49
C ASP A 149 -5.19 -6.21 6.54
N LEU A 150 -4.27 -6.85 7.25
CA LEU A 150 -4.59 -7.89 8.21
C LEU A 150 -5.37 -7.36 9.43
N CYS A 151 -5.25 -6.07 9.76
CA CYS A 151 -6.02 -5.47 10.84
C CYS A 151 -7.51 -5.30 10.48
N TRP A 152 -7.85 -5.16 9.19
CA TRP A 152 -9.19 -4.93 8.70
C TRP A 152 -9.88 -6.19 8.15
N CYS A 153 -9.13 -7.05 7.48
CA CYS A 153 -9.69 -8.21 6.77
C CYS A 153 -10.06 -9.41 7.67
N GLY A 154 -9.88 -9.30 8.99
CA GLY A 154 -10.18 -10.38 9.95
C GLY A 154 -8.96 -11.18 10.38
N GLY A 155 -7.79 -10.53 10.45
CA GLY A 155 -6.53 -11.12 10.90
C GLY A 155 -5.98 -12.16 9.94
N LEU A 156 -5.04 -12.97 10.43
CA LEU A 156 -4.42 -14.05 9.65
C LEU A 156 -5.44 -15.03 9.06
N SER A 157 -6.47 -15.39 9.84
CA SER A 157 -7.49 -16.36 9.43
C SER A 157 -8.44 -15.81 8.37
N GLY A 158 -8.85 -14.54 8.50
CA GLY A 158 -9.68 -13.85 7.51
C GLY A 158 -8.91 -13.61 6.22
N GLY A 159 -7.73 -13.05 6.34
CA GLY A 159 -6.83 -12.79 5.21
C GLY A 159 -6.52 -14.05 4.40
N ARG A 160 -6.26 -15.19 5.07
CA ARG A 160 -6.00 -16.46 4.40
C ARG A 160 -7.18 -16.91 3.52
N LYS A 161 -8.41 -16.84 4.03
CA LYS A 161 -9.60 -17.19 3.23
C LYS A 161 -9.76 -16.31 2.00
N ILE A 162 -9.48 -15.01 2.16
CA ILE A 162 -9.54 -14.05 1.06
C ILE A 162 -8.43 -14.34 0.05
N ALA A 163 -7.21 -14.60 0.49
CA ALA A 163 -6.08 -14.93 -0.38
C ALA A 163 -6.29 -16.25 -1.14
N GLU A 164 -6.85 -17.28 -0.50
CA GLU A 164 -7.20 -18.56 -1.15
C GLU A 164 -8.27 -18.36 -2.25
N LEU A 165 -9.28 -17.52 -2.00
CA LEU A 165 -10.24 -17.14 -3.03
C LEU A 165 -9.57 -16.38 -4.18
N ALA A 166 -8.75 -15.39 -3.86
CA ALA A 166 -8.00 -14.59 -4.84
C ALA A 166 -7.10 -15.48 -5.72
N ASP A 167 -6.39 -16.45 -5.12
CA ASP A 167 -5.56 -17.43 -5.84
C ASP A 167 -6.38 -18.24 -6.84
N HIS A 168 -7.58 -18.65 -6.45
CA HIS A 168 -8.49 -19.38 -7.35
C HIS A 168 -8.89 -18.57 -8.59
N TYR A 169 -8.95 -17.24 -8.46
CA TYR A 169 -9.21 -16.31 -9.57
C TYR A 169 -7.93 -15.77 -10.23
N GLY A 170 -6.75 -16.26 -9.83
CA GLY A 170 -5.47 -15.85 -10.40
C GLY A 170 -5.01 -14.45 -10.01
N LEU A 171 -5.56 -13.88 -8.93
CA LEU A 171 -5.20 -12.55 -8.44
C LEU A 171 -4.01 -12.63 -7.47
N PRO A 172 -2.94 -11.85 -7.69
CA PRO A 172 -1.88 -11.67 -6.72
C PRO A 172 -2.36 -10.85 -5.50
N VAL A 173 -1.78 -11.15 -4.34
CA VAL A 173 -2.02 -10.45 -3.09
C VAL A 173 -0.78 -9.64 -2.72
N ALA A 174 -0.96 -8.35 -2.55
CA ALA A 174 -0.05 -7.46 -1.85
C ALA A 174 -0.61 -7.16 -0.46
N LEU A 175 0.25 -6.80 0.49
CA LEU A 175 -0.17 -6.51 1.86
C LEU A 175 0.06 -5.05 2.19
N HIS A 176 -1.01 -4.37 2.58
CA HIS A 176 -0.97 -3.04 3.16
C HIS A 176 -0.36 -3.08 4.55
N ASN A 177 0.37 -2.03 4.91
CA ASN A 177 0.92 -1.87 6.24
C ASN A 177 1.11 -0.39 6.60
N CYS A 178 0.26 0.12 7.46
CA CYS A 178 0.45 1.39 8.17
C CYS A 178 0.41 1.21 9.70
N GLY A 179 0.57 -0.04 10.16
CA GLY A 179 0.49 -0.41 11.57
C GLY A 179 1.84 -0.45 12.28
N THR A 180 1.85 -1.14 13.39
CA THR A 180 3.01 -1.30 14.27
C THR A 180 3.97 -2.39 13.78
N LEU A 181 5.05 -2.64 14.57
CA LEU A 181 5.92 -3.80 14.39
C LEU A 181 5.12 -5.12 14.36
N VAL A 182 4.12 -5.28 15.23
CA VAL A 182 3.29 -6.49 15.29
C VAL A 182 2.58 -6.74 13.95
N HIS A 183 2.00 -5.69 13.34
CA HIS A 183 1.36 -5.78 12.04
C HIS A 183 2.36 -6.19 10.95
N ASN A 184 3.55 -5.57 10.96
CA ASN A 184 4.60 -5.87 10.00
C ASN A 184 5.05 -7.34 10.06
N ILE A 185 5.29 -7.87 11.27
CA ILE A 185 5.65 -9.27 11.46
C ILE A 185 4.51 -10.21 11.06
N ALA A 186 3.27 -9.88 11.42
CA ALA A 186 2.10 -10.64 10.98
C ALA A 186 2.03 -10.74 9.45
N ASN A 187 2.27 -9.62 8.74
CA ASN A 187 2.33 -9.61 7.28
C ASN A 187 3.42 -10.52 6.72
N ILE A 188 4.58 -10.60 7.37
CA ILE A 188 5.69 -11.48 6.94
C ILE A 188 5.29 -12.94 7.07
N HIS A 189 4.76 -13.36 8.21
CA HIS A 189 4.27 -14.72 8.41
C HIS A 189 3.14 -15.05 7.42
N PHE A 190 2.21 -14.12 7.20
CA PHE A 190 1.13 -14.30 6.25
C PHE A 190 1.66 -14.47 4.82
N GLY A 191 2.56 -13.60 4.38
CA GLY A 191 3.16 -13.68 3.04
C GLY A 191 3.88 -15.01 2.78
N ALA A 192 4.50 -15.58 3.81
CA ALA A 192 5.13 -16.90 3.72
C ALA A 192 4.15 -18.07 3.60
N CYS A 193 2.87 -17.86 3.99
CA CYS A 193 1.83 -18.90 4.04
C CYS A 193 0.91 -18.92 2.82
N VAL A 194 0.89 -17.86 1.99
CA VAL A 194 -0.03 -17.77 0.85
C VAL A 194 0.72 -17.85 -0.48
N ARG A 195 0.15 -18.63 -1.39
CA ARG A 195 0.83 -18.99 -2.66
C ARG A 195 0.92 -17.80 -3.64
N ASN A 196 -0.09 -16.96 -3.64
CA ASN A 196 -0.24 -15.80 -4.53
C ASN A 196 0.29 -14.50 -3.94
N PHE A 197 1.12 -14.56 -2.90
CA PHE A 197 1.79 -13.40 -2.32
C PHE A 197 2.72 -12.72 -3.33
N SER A 198 2.62 -11.42 -3.44
CA SER A 198 3.42 -10.57 -4.31
C SER A 198 4.46 -9.78 -3.54
N MET A 199 3.99 -8.92 -2.63
CA MET A 199 4.83 -8.07 -1.80
C MET A 199 4.08 -7.59 -0.56
N SER A 200 4.81 -7.02 0.39
CA SER A 200 4.25 -6.33 1.55
C SER A 200 4.83 -4.93 1.63
N GLU A 201 3.99 -3.98 1.98
CA GLU A 201 4.48 -2.69 2.43
C GLU A 201 5.33 -2.85 3.69
N SER A 202 6.38 -2.04 3.77
CA SER A 202 7.21 -1.91 4.95
C SER A 202 7.23 -0.46 5.38
N LEU A 203 6.96 -0.24 6.64
CA LEU A 203 7.00 1.09 7.22
C LEU A 203 8.43 1.65 7.18
N LEU A 204 8.56 2.85 6.64
CA LEU A 204 9.80 3.64 6.67
C LEU A 204 10.06 4.25 8.06
N TYR A 205 9.32 3.80 9.10
CA TYR A 205 9.55 4.30 10.45
C TYR A 205 11.00 4.10 10.84
N ALA A 206 11.51 5.06 11.56
CA ALA A 206 12.83 4.99 12.11
C ALA A 206 13.03 3.59 12.71
N ARG A 207 14.02 2.88 12.21
CA ARG A 207 14.40 1.55 12.70
C ARG A 207 14.53 1.55 14.22
N ASP A 208 14.98 2.67 14.77
CA ASP A 208 15.14 2.88 16.20
C ASP A 208 13.81 2.81 16.99
N TYR A 209 12.72 3.38 16.43
CA TYR A 209 11.41 3.30 17.07
C TYR A 209 10.84 1.87 17.05
N ILE A 210 10.94 1.20 15.92
CA ILE A 210 10.50 -0.20 15.79
C ILE A 210 11.37 -1.12 16.64
N ALA A 211 12.68 -0.90 16.68
CA ALA A 211 13.61 -1.63 17.51
C ALA A 211 13.32 -1.43 19.02
N ALA A 212 12.93 -0.20 19.39
CA ALA A 212 12.59 0.09 20.78
C ALA A 212 11.32 -0.63 21.25
N MET A 213 10.35 -0.91 20.36
CA MET A 213 9.11 -1.60 20.71
C MET A 213 9.28 -3.08 21.01
N GLY A 214 10.34 -3.72 20.54
CA GLY A 214 10.58 -5.14 20.79
C GLY A 214 11.56 -5.77 19.83
N GLY A 215 12.39 -6.66 20.38
CA GLY A 215 13.48 -7.41 19.78
C GLY A 215 13.45 -7.63 18.27
N LEU A 216 14.18 -6.77 17.58
CA LEU A 216 14.44 -6.91 16.14
C LEU A 216 15.70 -7.73 15.85
N ASP A 217 16.20 -8.47 16.83
CA ASP A 217 17.34 -9.36 16.65
C ASP A 217 16.97 -10.42 15.59
N GLY A 218 17.63 -10.33 14.44
CA GLY A 218 17.33 -11.17 13.28
C GLY A 218 16.30 -10.59 12.29
N TYR A 219 15.80 -9.37 12.53
CA TYR A 219 14.87 -8.67 11.65
C TYR A 219 15.62 -7.81 10.62
N ASP A 220 16.54 -8.45 9.91
CA ASP A 220 17.38 -7.76 8.94
C ASP A 220 16.77 -7.79 7.55
N PHE A 221 16.64 -6.60 6.96
CA PHE A 221 16.33 -6.48 5.55
C PHE A 221 17.59 -6.70 4.71
N VAL A 222 17.53 -7.63 3.79
CA VAL A 222 18.60 -7.88 2.82
C VAL A 222 18.04 -7.80 1.41
N GLY A 223 18.43 -6.76 0.68
CA GLY A 223 17.99 -6.57 -0.71
C GLY A 223 16.46 -6.48 -0.87
N GLY A 224 15.78 -5.81 0.05
CA GLY A 224 14.33 -5.64 0.06
C GLY A 224 13.55 -6.88 0.53
N LYS A 225 14.23 -7.84 1.15
CA LYS A 225 13.64 -9.07 1.69
C LYS A 225 13.94 -9.17 3.18
N ILE A 226 13.08 -9.90 3.88
CA ILE A 226 13.21 -10.17 5.31
C ILE A 226 12.96 -11.65 5.55
N ALA A 227 13.74 -12.23 6.48
CA ALA A 227 13.51 -13.60 6.93
C ALA A 227 12.24 -13.68 7.80
N VAL A 228 11.52 -14.80 7.68
CA VAL A 228 10.39 -15.08 8.59
C VAL A 228 10.98 -15.49 9.94
N PRO A 229 10.58 -14.86 11.06
CA PRO A 229 11.05 -15.26 12.38
C PRO A 229 10.62 -16.69 12.75
N ASP A 230 11.52 -17.47 13.36
CA ASP A 230 11.27 -18.86 13.76
C ASP A 230 10.87 -19.04 15.24
N GLY A 231 10.82 -17.95 16.01
CA GLY A 231 10.45 -17.97 17.43
C GLY A 231 8.98 -18.31 17.68
N PRO A 232 8.59 -18.65 18.91
CA PRO A 232 7.20 -18.88 19.28
C PRO A 232 6.30 -17.67 18.97
N GLY A 233 5.04 -17.91 18.65
CA GLY A 233 4.07 -16.85 18.28
C GLY A 233 4.48 -16.16 16.96
N LEU A 234 4.67 -14.85 17.04
CA LEU A 234 5.18 -14.06 15.90
C LEU A 234 6.72 -14.00 15.86
N GLY A 235 7.42 -14.62 16.82
CA GLY A 235 8.87 -14.60 16.87
C GLY A 235 9.47 -13.29 17.39
N ILE A 236 8.69 -12.49 18.06
CA ILE A 236 9.13 -11.23 18.70
C ILE A 236 8.66 -11.15 20.14
N GLU A 237 9.43 -10.47 20.98
CA GLU A 237 9.06 -10.11 22.34
C GLU A 237 8.87 -8.59 22.41
N LEU A 238 7.74 -8.14 22.92
CA LEU A 238 7.47 -6.71 23.10
C LEU A 238 8.12 -6.18 24.37
N VAL A 239 8.62 -4.94 24.32
CA VAL A 239 9.24 -4.27 25.48
C VAL A 239 8.19 -3.43 26.20
N ASP A 240 7.68 -3.96 27.31
CA ASP A 240 6.58 -3.37 28.08
C ASP A 240 6.87 -1.93 28.54
N GLU A 241 8.09 -1.61 28.96
CA GLU A 241 8.47 -0.26 29.38
C GLU A 241 8.30 0.76 28.23
N VAL A 242 8.66 0.37 27.01
CA VAL A 242 8.51 1.23 25.83
C VAL A 242 7.04 1.41 25.48
N LEU A 243 6.28 0.32 25.49
CA LEU A 243 4.84 0.37 25.17
C LEU A 243 4.06 1.18 26.21
N ARG A 244 4.38 1.06 27.50
CA ARG A 244 3.77 1.86 28.56
C ARG A 244 4.07 3.35 28.42
N ALA A 245 5.27 3.71 27.96
CA ALA A 245 5.66 5.10 27.75
C ALA A 245 4.91 5.78 26.58
N GLU A 246 4.42 4.98 25.61
CA GLU A 246 3.68 5.46 24.44
C GLU A 246 2.16 5.47 24.64
N LEU A 247 1.65 5.00 25.78
CA LEU A 247 0.21 5.06 26.07
C LEU A 247 -0.28 6.50 26.19
N LYS A 248 -1.47 6.75 25.66
CA LYS A 248 -2.17 7.99 25.97
C LYS A 248 -2.49 8.07 27.44
N GLU A 249 -2.49 9.27 27.98
CA GLU A 249 -2.86 9.53 29.36
C GLU A 249 -4.26 8.95 29.68
N GLY A 250 -4.33 8.10 30.69
CA GLY A 250 -5.56 7.45 31.15
C GLY A 250 -5.92 6.13 30.44
N GLU A 251 -5.15 5.68 29.46
CA GLU A 251 -5.37 4.37 28.86
C GLU A 251 -4.76 3.25 29.70
N PRO A 252 -5.50 2.14 29.90
CA PRO A 252 -4.99 1.00 30.64
C PRO A 252 -3.96 0.22 29.80
N TYR A 253 -2.93 -0.28 30.45
CA TYR A 253 -2.05 -1.29 29.85
C TYR A 253 -2.64 -2.69 30.13
N TRP A 254 -2.44 -3.62 29.21
CA TRP A 254 -2.75 -5.02 29.47
C TRP A 254 -1.70 -5.60 30.43
N ASP A 255 -2.12 -6.18 31.53
CA ASP A 255 -1.29 -6.90 32.50
C ASP A 255 -1.47 -8.42 32.33
#